data_4f17cf6342c24dc4d95f23f1c3d8d9e9
#
_entry.id   4f17cf6342c24dc4d95f23f1c3d8d9e9
#
_cell.length_a   1.000
_cell.length_b   1.000
_cell.length_c   1.000
_cell.angle_alpha   90.00
_cell.angle_beta   90.00
_cell.angle_gamma   90.00
#
_symmetry.space_group_name_H-M   'P 1'
#
loop_
_entity.id
_entity.type
_entity.pdbx_description
1 polymer ?
#
loop_
_entity_poly.entity_id
_entity_poly.type
_entity_poly.pdbx_seq_one_letter_code
_entity_poly.pdbx_strand_id
1 'polypeptide(L)'
;MSEAELLLRSAYRAFNARDVEAAIELMDPEVDWPNAWEGGRLIGRAAVRDSWKRQFAAISGKVAPEGFTEEADGAITVDVHQVVHDANTGELISDSRVLHRYRLEDGLIVRMDVLEPPDQQ
;
A
#
# COMPACT_ATOMS: atom_id res chain seq x y z
N MET A 1 -10.19 -14.43 -10.53
CA MET A 1 -9.74 -13.50 -9.51
C MET A 1 -10.75 -13.43 -8.38
N SER A 2 -10.27 -13.45 -7.13
CA SER A 2 -11.15 -13.33 -5.98
C SER A 2 -11.58 -11.87 -5.80
N GLU A 3 -12.64 -11.67 -5.02
CA GLU A 3 -13.08 -10.33 -4.69
C GLU A 3 -12.00 -9.56 -3.93
N ALA A 4 -11.27 -10.26 -3.05
CA ALA A 4 -10.19 -9.66 -2.28
C ALA A 4 -9.07 -9.17 -3.21
N GLU A 5 -8.70 -9.97 -4.18
CA GLU A 5 -7.66 -9.58 -5.14
C GLU A 5 -8.10 -8.37 -5.96
N LEU A 6 -9.36 -8.35 -6.40
CA LEU A 6 -9.88 -7.22 -7.16
C LEU A 6 -9.88 -5.94 -6.34
N LEU A 7 -10.24 -6.04 -5.06
CA LEU A 7 -10.21 -4.91 -4.15
C LEU A 7 -8.80 -4.36 -4.00
N LEU A 8 -7.83 -5.25 -3.79
CA LEU A 8 -6.44 -4.83 -3.63
C LEU A 8 -5.87 -4.22 -4.91
N ARG A 9 -6.22 -4.77 -6.06
CA ARG A 9 -5.79 -4.17 -7.34
C ARG A 9 -6.35 -2.77 -7.50
N SER A 10 -7.59 -2.56 -7.06
CA SER A 10 -8.20 -1.22 -7.09
C SER A 10 -7.45 -0.25 -6.18
N ALA A 11 -7.01 -0.73 -5.01
CA ALA A 11 -6.26 0.12 -4.09
C ALA A 11 -4.91 0.55 -4.68
N TYR A 12 -4.19 -0.38 -5.33
CA TYR A 12 -2.92 -0.01 -5.99
C TYR A 12 -3.16 0.96 -7.14
N ARG A 13 -4.22 0.74 -7.89
CA ARG A 13 -4.54 1.64 -9.01
C ARG A 13 -4.84 3.05 -8.50
N ALA A 14 -5.60 3.15 -7.41
CA ALA A 14 -5.92 4.45 -6.82
C ALA A 14 -4.66 5.15 -6.30
N PHE A 15 -3.79 4.41 -5.64
CA PHE A 15 -2.52 4.96 -5.16
C PHE A 15 -1.70 5.52 -6.32
N ASN A 16 -1.55 4.73 -7.39
CA ASN A 16 -0.76 5.15 -8.55
C ASN A 16 -1.36 6.36 -9.25
N ALA A 17 -2.67 6.51 -9.18
CA ALA A 17 -3.38 7.64 -9.77
C ALA A 17 -3.39 8.86 -8.85
N ARG A 18 -2.84 8.75 -7.65
CA ARG A 18 -2.87 9.79 -6.61
C ARG A 18 -4.29 10.09 -6.14
N ASP A 19 -5.19 9.13 -6.29
CA ASP A 19 -6.58 9.26 -5.88
C ASP A 19 -6.73 8.78 -4.44
N VAL A 20 -6.38 9.66 -3.51
CA VAL A 20 -6.37 9.31 -2.08
C VAL A 20 -7.77 8.90 -1.61
N GLU A 21 -8.80 9.65 -2.03
CA GLU A 21 -10.16 9.37 -1.57
C GLU A 21 -10.65 8.00 -2.05
N ALA A 22 -10.37 7.63 -3.28
CA ALA A 22 -10.75 6.31 -3.79
C ALA A 22 -10.03 5.20 -3.01
N ALA A 23 -8.75 5.41 -2.68
CA ALA A 23 -7.98 4.42 -1.95
C ALA A 23 -8.50 4.23 -0.52
N ILE A 24 -8.76 5.31 0.21
CA ILE A 24 -9.20 5.19 1.60
C ILE A 24 -10.62 4.67 1.74
N GLU A 25 -11.43 4.79 0.70
CA GLU A 25 -12.77 4.18 0.71
C GLU A 25 -12.71 2.65 0.76
N LEU A 26 -11.59 2.06 0.35
CA LEU A 26 -11.38 0.62 0.40
C LEU A 26 -10.85 0.17 1.76
N MET A 27 -10.59 1.11 2.66
CA MET A 27 -10.06 0.84 3.99
C MET A 27 -11.15 0.97 5.04
N ASP A 28 -11.01 0.16 6.10
CA ASP A 28 -11.89 0.29 7.27
C ASP A 28 -11.70 1.68 7.89
N PRO A 29 -12.76 2.29 8.44
CA PRO A 29 -12.61 3.60 9.10
C PRO A 29 -11.51 3.64 10.16
N GLU A 30 -11.20 2.51 10.78
CA GLU A 30 -10.14 2.42 11.80
C GLU A 30 -8.94 1.61 11.31
N VAL A 31 -8.67 1.66 10.01
CA VAL A 31 -7.58 0.93 9.38
C VAL A 31 -6.24 1.15 10.10
N ASP A 32 -5.44 0.08 10.19
CA ASP A 32 -4.10 0.12 10.77
C ASP A 32 -3.10 0.00 9.61
N TRP A 33 -2.44 1.10 9.29
CA TRP A 33 -1.60 1.23 8.10
C TRP A 33 -0.17 1.60 8.46
N PRO A 34 0.84 1.04 7.78
CA PRO A 34 2.22 1.40 8.08
C PRO A 34 2.53 2.82 7.59
N ASN A 35 3.25 3.59 8.40
CA ASN A 35 3.72 4.90 7.98
C ASN A 35 5.13 4.76 7.43
N ALA A 36 5.25 4.33 6.18
CA ALA A 36 6.54 4.09 5.55
C ALA A 36 7.35 5.36 5.37
N TRP A 37 6.68 6.52 5.32
CA TRP A 37 7.34 7.79 5.10
C TRP A 37 7.99 8.34 6.37
N GLU A 38 7.28 8.28 7.49
CA GLU A 38 7.72 8.91 8.74
C GLU A 38 7.98 7.91 9.87
N GLY A 39 7.69 6.64 9.64
CA GLY A 39 7.84 5.59 10.65
C GLY A 39 6.60 5.41 11.50
N GLY A 40 6.48 4.25 12.11
CA GLY A 40 5.35 3.93 12.98
C GLY A 40 4.11 3.50 12.23
N ARG A 41 2.97 3.70 12.85
CA ARG A 41 1.67 3.28 12.31
C ARG A 41 0.72 4.47 12.21
N LEU A 42 -0.20 4.36 11.25
CA LEU A 42 -1.28 5.33 11.06
C LEU A 42 -2.59 4.63 11.39
N ILE A 43 -3.40 5.20 12.25
CA ILE A 43 -4.68 4.60 12.62
C ILE A 43 -5.80 5.48 12.08
N GLY A 44 -6.65 4.87 11.24
CA GLY A 44 -7.83 5.53 10.70
C GLY A 44 -7.59 6.21 9.36
N ARG A 45 -8.68 6.43 8.63
CA ARG A 45 -8.63 7.01 7.29
C ARG A 45 -8.04 8.41 7.25
N ALA A 46 -8.35 9.23 8.25
CA ALA A 46 -7.85 10.61 8.26
C ALA A 46 -6.33 10.66 8.37
N ALA A 47 -5.76 9.79 9.21
CA ALA A 47 -4.30 9.73 9.37
C ALA A 47 -3.62 9.30 8.07
N VAL A 48 -4.20 8.30 7.37
CA VAL A 48 -3.67 7.85 6.09
C VAL A 48 -3.77 8.96 5.05
N ARG A 49 -4.91 9.64 4.99
CA ARG A 49 -5.11 10.74 4.04
C ARG A 49 -4.05 11.82 4.22
N ASP A 50 -3.85 12.27 5.46
CA ASP A 50 -2.91 13.35 5.74
C ASP A 50 -1.48 12.95 5.42
N SER A 51 -1.09 11.73 5.81
CA SER A 51 0.26 11.23 5.55
C SER A 51 0.53 11.10 4.04
N TRP A 52 -0.44 10.56 3.29
CA TRP A 52 -0.26 10.38 1.85
C TRP A 52 -0.17 11.72 1.13
N LYS A 53 -0.92 12.72 1.56
CA LYS A 53 -0.83 14.05 0.95
C LYS A 53 0.56 14.65 1.14
N ARG A 54 1.14 14.50 2.33
CA ARG A 54 2.50 14.97 2.58
C ARG A 54 3.51 14.18 1.75
N GLN A 55 3.32 12.86 1.69
CA GLN A 55 4.21 12.00 0.94
C GLN A 55 4.20 12.34 -0.55
N PHE A 56 3.03 12.53 -1.13
CA PHE A 56 2.91 12.84 -2.56
C PHE A 56 3.49 14.20 -2.92
N ALA A 57 3.58 15.12 -1.97
CA ALA A 57 4.23 16.41 -2.20
C ALA A 57 5.75 16.27 -2.30
N ALA A 58 6.32 15.25 -1.65
CA ALA A 58 7.76 15.05 -1.59
C ALA A 58 8.28 14.01 -2.57
N ILE A 59 7.54 12.92 -2.76
CA ILE A 59 7.98 11.81 -3.61
C ILE A 59 6.87 11.35 -4.54
N SER A 60 7.30 10.74 -5.65
CA SER A 60 6.40 10.12 -6.62
C SER A 60 6.66 8.61 -6.58
N GLY A 61 5.76 7.87 -5.93
CA GLY A 61 5.88 6.42 -5.83
C GLY A 61 4.93 5.73 -6.78
N LYS A 62 5.40 4.63 -7.35
CA LYS A 62 4.58 3.73 -8.15
C LYS A 62 4.69 2.34 -7.57
N VAL A 63 3.56 1.66 -7.46
CA VAL A 63 3.52 0.30 -6.92
C VAL A 63 2.84 -0.61 -7.93
N ALA A 64 3.51 -1.69 -8.28
CA ALA A 64 2.99 -2.67 -9.24
C ALA A 64 2.83 -4.02 -8.54
N PRO A 65 1.59 -4.46 -8.30
CA PRO A 65 1.39 -5.79 -7.72
C PRO A 65 1.71 -6.86 -8.76
N GLU A 66 2.58 -7.80 -8.39
CA GLU A 66 3.05 -8.83 -9.31
C GLU A 66 2.56 -10.22 -8.96
N GLY A 67 2.09 -10.44 -7.76
CA GLY A 67 1.55 -11.73 -7.37
C GLY A 67 0.76 -11.62 -6.07
N PHE A 68 -0.26 -12.45 -5.94
CA PHE A 68 -1.13 -12.48 -4.78
C PHE A 68 -1.15 -13.90 -4.21
N THR A 69 -0.95 -14.04 -2.90
CA THR A 69 -0.97 -15.32 -2.22
C THR A 69 -1.90 -15.25 -1.02
N GLU A 70 -2.88 -16.14 -0.97
CA GLU A 70 -3.73 -16.24 0.22
C GLU A 70 -3.01 -17.10 1.24
N GLU A 71 -2.91 -16.59 2.47
CA GLU A 71 -2.25 -17.29 3.56
C GLU A 71 -3.23 -18.17 4.31
N ALA A 72 -2.72 -19.14 5.07
CA ALA A 72 -3.56 -20.08 5.81
C ALA A 72 -4.44 -19.38 6.83
N ASP A 73 -4.03 -18.22 7.35
CA ASP A 73 -4.80 -17.48 8.35
C ASP A 73 -5.76 -16.46 7.73
N GLY A 74 -5.91 -16.49 6.41
CA GLY A 74 -6.83 -15.60 5.71
C GLY A 74 -6.22 -14.28 5.27
N ALA A 75 -4.98 -14.01 5.64
CA ALA A 75 -4.29 -12.81 5.15
C ALA A 75 -3.91 -12.99 3.68
N ILE A 76 -3.68 -11.89 2.99
CA ILE A 76 -3.26 -11.92 1.59
C ILE A 76 -1.93 -11.19 1.48
N THR A 77 -0.93 -11.89 0.94
CA THR A 77 0.39 -11.30 0.72
C THR A 77 0.55 -10.96 -0.75
N VAL A 78 0.98 -9.74 -1.02
CA VAL A 78 1.17 -9.25 -2.38
C VAL A 78 2.64 -8.97 -2.62
N ASP A 79 3.17 -9.54 -3.71
CA ASP A 79 4.50 -9.19 -4.20
C ASP A 79 4.40 -7.86 -4.93
N VAL A 80 5.15 -6.86 -4.50
CA VAL A 80 5.05 -5.52 -5.06
C VAL A 80 6.40 -5.04 -5.56
N HIS A 81 6.43 -4.53 -6.79
CA HIS A 81 7.57 -3.80 -7.32
C HIS A 81 7.31 -2.32 -7.06
N GLN A 82 8.20 -1.68 -6.34
CA GLN A 82 8.02 -0.31 -5.90
C GLN A 82 9.13 0.57 -6.45
N VAL A 83 8.77 1.63 -7.15
CA VAL A 83 9.72 2.58 -7.71
C VAL A 83 9.38 3.96 -7.18
N VAL A 84 10.38 4.64 -6.62
CA VAL A 84 10.17 5.94 -5.99
C VAL A 84 11.08 6.97 -6.63
N HIS A 85 10.50 8.09 -7.05
CA HIS A 85 11.24 9.23 -7.59
C HIS A 85 11.00 10.46 -6.73
N ASP A 86 11.93 11.41 -6.80
CA ASP A 86 11.74 12.71 -6.19
C ASP A 86 10.62 13.43 -6.96
N ALA A 87 9.64 13.98 -6.26
CA ALA A 87 8.49 14.61 -6.90
C ALA A 87 8.84 15.90 -7.62
N ASN A 88 9.92 16.55 -7.21
CA ASN A 88 10.33 17.84 -7.77
C ASN A 88 11.36 17.72 -8.87
N THR A 89 12.30 16.79 -8.74
CA THR A 89 13.40 16.66 -9.71
C THR A 89 13.21 15.46 -10.67
N GLY A 90 12.36 14.50 -10.30
CA GLY A 90 12.20 13.27 -11.08
C GLY A 90 13.32 12.26 -10.88
N GLU A 91 14.26 12.55 -10.00
CA GLU A 91 15.39 11.67 -9.76
C GLU A 91 14.97 10.38 -9.11
N LEU A 92 15.54 9.25 -9.53
CA LEU A 92 15.23 7.95 -8.96
C LEU A 92 15.79 7.86 -7.54
N ILE A 93 14.92 7.60 -6.58
CA ILE A 93 15.31 7.42 -5.17
C ILE A 93 15.49 5.94 -4.85
N SER A 94 14.54 5.09 -5.25
CA SER A 94 14.65 3.66 -4.99
C SER A 94 13.86 2.86 -6.01
N ASP A 95 14.31 1.63 -6.22
CA ASP A 95 13.65 0.65 -7.08
C ASP A 95 13.83 -0.68 -6.36
N SER A 96 12.77 -1.21 -5.78
CA SER A 96 12.89 -2.37 -4.91
C SER A 96 11.64 -3.23 -4.94
N ARG A 97 11.75 -4.42 -4.37
CA ARG A 97 10.61 -5.30 -4.18
C ARG A 97 10.31 -5.40 -2.69
N VAL A 98 9.02 -5.39 -2.38
CA VAL A 98 8.54 -5.54 -1.01
C VAL A 98 7.33 -6.46 -1.01
N LEU A 99 6.98 -6.97 0.17
CA LEU A 99 5.74 -7.72 0.35
C LEU A 99 4.79 -6.87 1.17
N HIS A 100 3.54 -6.82 0.73
CA HIS A 100 2.47 -6.19 1.49
C HIS A 100 1.54 -7.29 1.97
N ARG A 101 1.37 -7.41 3.28
CA ARG A 101 0.42 -8.38 3.83
C ARG A 101 -0.81 -7.65 4.33
N TYR A 102 -1.96 -8.04 3.81
CA TYR A 102 -3.24 -7.40 4.10
C TYR A 102 -4.15 -8.28 4.91
N ARG A 103 -4.88 -7.67 5.83
CA ARG A 103 -6.02 -8.30 6.46
C ARG A 103 -7.26 -7.56 6.03
N LEU A 104 -8.28 -8.32 5.64
CA LEU A 104 -9.54 -7.77 5.17
C LEU A 104 -10.68 -8.28 6.06
N GLU A 105 -11.66 -7.42 6.30
CA GLU A 105 -12.88 -7.79 7.02
C GLU A 105 -14.04 -7.06 6.37
N ASP A 106 -15.14 -7.78 6.15
CA ASP A 106 -16.34 -7.19 5.56
C ASP A 106 -16.09 -6.42 4.27
N GLY A 107 -15.14 -6.90 3.47
CA GLY A 107 -14.83 -6.27 2.19
C GLY A 107 -13.99 -5.01 2.27
N LEU A 108 -13.35 -4.75 3.41
CA LEU A 108 -12.49 -3.58 3.60
C LEU A 108 -11.13 -4.00 4.14
N ILE A 109 -10.13 -3.19 3.86
CA ILE A 109 -8.77 -3.41 4.39
C ILE A 109 -8.74 -2.92 5.84
N VAL A 110 -8.44 -3.82 6.78
CA VAL A 110 -8.35 -3.44 8.19
C VAL A 110 -6.90 -3.27 8.64
N ARG A 111 -5.96 -3.91 7.96
CA ARG A 111 -4.54 -3.80 8.34
C ARG A 111 -3.64 -4.12 7.15
N MET A 112 -2.51 -3.43 7.08
CA MET A 112 -1.46 -3.75 6.12
C MET A 112 -0.11 -3.72 6.83
N ASP A 113 0.75 -4.67 6.49
CA ASP A 113 2.13 -4.72 6.98
C ASP A 113 3.07 -4.84 5.79
N VAL A 114 4.22 -4.15 5.89
CA VAL A 114 5.26 -4.24 4.88
C VAL A 114 6.31 -5.24 5.37
N LEU A 115 6.64 -6.22 4.53
CA LEU A 115 7.59 -7.27 4.87
C LEU A 115 8.68 -7.30 3.81
N GLU A 116 9.85 -7.80 4.18
CA GLU A 116 10.92 -7.99 3.23
C GLU A 116 10.76 -9.34 2.54
N PRO A 117 11.08 -9.43 1.23
CA PRO A 117 11.01 -10.71 0.54
C PRO A 117 11.96 -11.73 1.17
N PRO A 118 11.52 -13.01 1.28
CA PRO A 118 12.35 -14.03 1.95
C PRO A 118 13.68 -14.31 1.26
N ASP A 119 13.76 -14.08 -0.03
CA ASP A 119 14.98 -14.35 -0.81
C ASP A 119 15.82 -13.11 -1.02
N GLN A 120 15.63 -12.11 -0.20
CA GLN A 120 16.41 -10.87 -0.25
C GLN A 120 17.84 -11.18 0.12
N GLN A 121 18.76 -11.03 -0.80
CA GLN A 121 20.19 -11.30 -0.61
C GLN A 121 21.03 -10.11 -1.03
#